data_c2d969b6080e5e68a777454fc2eb5fb5
#
_entry.id   c2d969b6080e5e68a777454fc2eb5fb5
#
_cell.length_a   1.000
_cell.length_b   1.000
_cell.length_c   1.000
_cell.angle_alpha   90.00
_cell.angle_beta   90.00
_cell.angle_gamma   90.00
#
_symmetry.space_group_name_H-M   'P 1'
#
loop_
_entity.id
_entity.type
_entity.pdbx_description
1 polymer ?
#
loop_
_entity_poly.entity_id
_entity_poly.type
_entity_poly.pdbx_seq_one_letter_code
_entity_poly.pdbx_strand_id
1 'polypeptide(L)'
;YAGCVLDTLSWQMQRSGLLTATASLVAQGETVATSSAAGTQSELALQRFGHFNGAIARDGQPLGNIVSAEITWANTLDRVETIRSDGRIDGADPSIAALTGRIEVRFADPLLVTQAISGDPCELAFVYTLPSGESLTLVAHAVYLPRPRIEISGPQGVQATFDWQAARDSALGRMCTVTLINDIEEY
;
A
#
# COMPACT_ATOMS: atom_id res chain seq x y z
N TYR A 1 7.35 -22.59 7.52
CA TYR A 1 5.92 -22.28 7.52
C TYR A 1 5.26 -22.83 6.28
N ALA A 2 4.06 -23.37 6.41
CA ALA A 2 3.30 -23.95 5.30
C ALA A 2 1.94 -23.28 5.18
N GLY A 3 1.39 -23.18 3.95
CA GLY A 3 0.07 -22.61 3.69
C GLY A 3 -0.01 -21.12 4.05
N CYS A 4 1.05 -20.35 3.78
CA CYS A 4 1.08 -18.92 4.06
C CYS A 4 0.17 -18.16 3.09
N VAL A 5 -0.74 -17.34 3.62
CA VAL A 5 -1.61 -16.43 2.87
C VAL A 5 -1.40 -15.00 3.38
N LEU A 6 -1.32 -14.04 2.47
CA LEU A 6 -1.18 -12.63 2.80
C LEU A 6 -2.49 -12.09 3.40
N ASP A 7 -2.42 -11.57 4.61
CA ASP A 7 -3.54 -10.89 5.26
C ASP A 7 -3.49 -9.38 5.03
N THR A 8 -2.38 -8.75 5.40
CA THR A 8 -2.20 -7.31 5.18
C THR A 8 -0.87 -7.00 4.51
N LEU A 9 -0.88 -5.96 3.66
CA LEU A 9 0.33 -5.37 3.09
C LEU A 9 0.23 -3.86 3.25
N SER A 10 1.19 -3.26 3.91
CA SER A 10 1.26 -1.81 4.09
C SER A 10 2.63 -1.27 3.71
N TRP A 11 2.63 -0.02 3.26
CA TRP A 11 3.84 0.75 3.05
C TRP A 11 3.60 2.23 3.27
N GLN A 12 4.68 2.94 3.54
CA GLN A 12 4.66 4.36 3.85
C GLN A 12 5.56 5.11 2.90
N MET A 13 5.09 6.27 2.45
CA MET A 13 5.88 7.27 1.75
C MET A 13 6.25 8.38 2.72
N GLN A 14 7.53 8.70 2.83
CA GLN A 14 8.08 9.72 3.70
C GLN A 14 9.09 10.59 2.95
N ARG A 15 9.55 11.65 3.58
CA ARG A 15 10.50 12.57 2.96
C ARG A 15 11.87 11.93 2.68
N SER A 16 12.31 10.98 3.50
CA SER A 16 13.65 10.41 3.43
C SER A 16 13.67 8.95 3.87
N GLY A 17 14.70 8.23 3.44
CA GLY A 17 14.88 6.81 3.72
C GLY A 17 14.57 5.92 2.52
N LEU A 18 14.58 4.63 2.73
CA LEU A 18 14.18 3.63 1.73
C LEU A 18 12.70 3.31 1.85
N LEU A 19 12.07 3.01 0.73
CA LEU A 19 10.73 2.45 0.74
C LEU A 19 10.77 1.10 1.45
N THR A 20 9.90 0.97 2.45
CA THR A 20 9.71 -0.28 3.19
C THR A 20 8.26 -0.72 3.10
N ALA A 21 8.06 -2.02 2.99
CA ALA A 21 6.74 -2.64 3.05
C ALA A 21 6.69 -3.63 4.21
N THR A 22 5.54 -3.71 4.86
CA THR A 22 5.27 -4.68 5.92
C THR A 22 4.16 -5.60 5.46
N ALA A 23 4.44 -6.90 5.42
CA ALA A 23 3.47 -7.94 5.10
C ALA A 23 3.15 -8.76 6.36
N SER A 24 1.85 -8.92 6.65
CA SER A 24 1.35 -9.85 7.66
C SER A 24 0.75 -11.05 6.97
N LEU A 25 1.17 -12.24 7.38
CA LEU A 25 0.73 -13.49 6.77
C LEU A 25 0.08 -14.39 7.84
N VAL A 26 -0.93 -15.14 7.42
CA VAL A 26 -1.50 -16.25 8.18
C VAL A 26 -0.91 -17.53 7.61
N ALA A 27 -0.34 -18.38 8.46
CA ALA A 27 0.20 -19.68 8.07
C ALA A 27 -0.61 -20.81 8.71
N GLN A 28 -0.79 -21.92 8.00
CA GLN A 28 -1.47 -23.10 8.53
C GLN A 28 -0.65 -23.82 9.63
N GLY A 29 0.66 -23.79 9.51
CA GLY A 29 1.54 -24.43 10.48
C GLY A 29 3.01 -24.20 10.21
N GLU A 30 3.83 -24.71 11.12
CA GLU A 30 5.28 -24.68 11.00
C GLU A 30 5.90 -26.06 11.18
N THR A 31 7.07 -26.24 10.60
CA THR A 31 7.90 -27.41 10.81
C THR A 31 9.34 -26.95 10.98
N VAL A 32 9.95 -27.31 12.09
CA VAL A 32 11.36 -26.99 12.33
C VAL A 32 12.22 -28.06 11.63
N ALA A 33 13.12 -27.62 10.75
CA ALA A 33 14.09 -28.48 10.08
C ALA A 33 15.50 -28.20 10.61
N THR A 34 16.33 -29.23 10.61
CA THR A 34 17.73 -29.11 11.04
C THR A 34 18.68 -28.58 9.96
N SER A 35 18.17 -28.48 8.72
CA SER A 35 18.90 -27.94 7.57
C SER A 35 17.98 -27.04 6.74
N SER A 36 18.57 -26.04 6.10
CA SER A 36 17.82 -25.14 5.18
C SER A 36 17.38 -25.89 3.93
N ALA A 37 16.14 -25.72 3.52
CA ALA A 37 15.61 -26.21 2.24
C ALA A 37 15.91 -25.26 1.06
N ALA A 38 16.51 -24.10 1.31
CA ALA A 38 16.71 -23.05 0.29
C ALA A 38 17.78 -23.40 -0.77
N GLY A 39 18.56 -24.47 -0.56
CA GLY A 39 19.64 -24.84 -1.49
C GLY A 39 20.75 -23.79 -1.55
N THR A 40 21.38 -23.66 -2.73
CA THR A 40 22.37 -22.61 -2.99
C THR A 40 21.65 -21.31 -3.30
N GLN A 41 21.90 -20.29 -2.51
CA GLN A 41 21.33 -18.96 -2.74
C GLN A 41 22.08 -18.26 -3.90
N SER A 42 21.33 -17.63 -4.80
CA SER A 42 21.89 -16.68 -5.74
C SER A 42 21.54 -15.27 -5.30
N GLU A 43 22.52 -14.38 -5.27
CA GLU A 43 22.33 -12.98 -4.96
C GLU A 43 22.10 -12.20 -6.25
N LEU A 44 21.00 -11.46 -6.32
CA LEU A 44 20.73 -10.50 -7.38
C LEU A 44 21.23 -9.12 -6.94
N ALA A 45 21.74 -8.34 -7.89
CA ALA A 45 22.04 -6.93 -7.65
C ALA A 45 20.74 -6.17 -7.37
N LEU A 46 20.50 -5.82 -6.11
CA LEU A 46 19.25 -5.18 -5.71
C LEU A 46 19.29 -3.67 -5.98
N GLN A 47 18.34 -3.20 -6.77
CA GLN A 47 17.99 -1.78 -6.86
C GLN A 47 16.88 -1.46 -5.87
N ARG A 48 17.03 -0.36 -5.13
CA ARG A 48 16.10 0.00 -4.05
C ARG A 48 15.45 1.35 -4.34
N PHE A 49 14.13 1.41 -4.18
CA PHE A 49 13.41 2.68 -4.23
C PHE A 49 13.68 3.50 -2.97
N GLY A 50 14.16 4.72 -3.15
CA GLY A 50 14.23 5.71 -2.07
C GLY A 50 12.96 6.55 -2.03
N HIS A 51 12.62 7.11 -0.88
CA HIS A 51 11.46 7.98 -0.76
C HIS A 51 11.52 9.22 -1.66
N PHE A 52 12.71 9.73 -1.96
CA PHE A 52 12.91 10.85 -2.89
C PHE A 52 12.58 10.52 -4.36
N ASN A 53 12.43 9.24 -4.69
CA ASN A 53 11.96 8.79 -6.01
C ASN A 53 10.44 8.72 -6.10
N GLY A 54 9.75 9.01 -4.99
CA GLY A 54 8.30 8.91 -4.89
C GLY A 54 7.58 10.16 -5.36
N ALA A 55 6.45 9.96 -6.03
CA ALA A 55 5.50 11.00 -6.41
C ALA A 55 4.07 10.50 -6.19
N ILE A 56 3.15 11.44 -5.90
CA ILE A 56 1.73 11.13 -5.78
C ILE A 56 0.99 12.01 -6.78
N ALA A 57 0.05 11.40 -7.52
CA ALA A 57 -0.82 12.09 -8.44
C ALA A 57 -2.29 11.82 -8.11
N ARG A 58 -3.15 12.79 -8.39
CA ARG A 58 -4.60 12.67 -8.36
C ARG A 58 -5.16 12.89 -9.77
N ASP A 59 -5.94 11.95 -10.27
CA ASP A 59 -6.52 12.01 -11.61
C ASP A 59 -5.48 12.37 -12.69
N GLY A 60 -4.29 11.78 -12.59
CA GLY A 60 -3.15 12.04 -13.48
C GLY A 60 -2.41 13.36 -13.26
N GLN A 61 -2.85 14.22 -12.31
CA GLN A 61 -2.19 15.47 -11.99
C GLN A 61 -1.31 15.33 -10.74
N PRO A 62 -0.02 15.71 -10.79
CA PRO A 62 0.87 15.64 -9.64
C PRO A 62 0.35 16.44 -8.46
N LEU A 63 0.36 15.84 -7.27
CA LEU A 63 0.08 16.51 -6.02
C LEU A 63 1.38 17.07 -5.44
N GLY A 64 1.39 18.38 -5.19
CA GLY A 64 2.46 19.05 -4.46
C GLY A 64 2.24 19.02 -2.95
N ASN A 65 3.30 19.39 -2.20
CA ASN A 65 3.24 19.63 -0.75
C ASN A 65 2.82 18.41 0.11
N ILE A 66 3.00 17.21 -0.39
CA ILE A 66 2.80 15.99 0.38
C ILE A 66 3.93 15.87 1.42
N VAL A 67 3.55 15.66 2.67
CA VAL A 67 4.47 15.43 3.79
C VAL A 67 4.71 13.95 3.97
N SER A 68 3.64 13.17 3.98
CA SER A 68 3.66 11.71 4.11
C SER A 68 2.43 11.08 3.48
N ALA A 69 2.53 9.81 3.12
CA ALA A 69 1.40 8.99 2.72
C ALA A 69 1.57 7.58 3.26
N GLU A 70 0.45 6.94 3.54
CA GLU A 70 0.37 5.55 3.97
C GLU A 70 -0.69 4.82 3.14
N ILE A 71 -0.41 3.57 2.82
CA ILE A 71 -1.30 2.69 2.07
C ILE A 71 -1.35 1.36 2.76
N THR A 72 -2.55 0.81 2.94
CA THR A 72 -2.76 -0.52 3.50
C THR A 72 -3.78 -1.28 2.69
N TRP A 73 -3.36 -2.43 2.18
CA TRP A 73 -4.23 -3.47 1.65
C TRP A 73 -4.52 -4.49 2.75
N ALA A 74 -5.77 -4.87 2.93
CA ALA A 74 -6.18 -5.90 3.87
C ALA A 74 -7.14 -6.89 3.18
N ASN A 75 -6.84 -8.18 3.28
CA ASN A 75 -7.73 -9.25 2.85
C ASN A 75 -8.73 -9.66 3.93
N THR A 76 -8.52 -9.21 5.16
CA THR A 76 -9.37 -9.50 6.32
C THR A 76 -9.65 -11.00 6.44
N LEU A 77 -8.56 -11.78 6.53
CA LEU A 77 -8.65 -13.23 6.53
C LEU A 77 -9.31 -13.75 7.81
N ASP A 78 -10.25 -14.68 7.64
CA ASP A 78 -10.82 -15.45 8.74
C ASP A 78 -10.07 -16.80 8.87
N ARG A 79 -9.57 -17.08 10.08
CA ARG A 79 -8.87 -18.33 10.35
C ARG A 79 -9.87 -19.47 10.53
N VAL A 80 -9.75 -20.50 9.71
CA VAL A 80 -10.60 -21.70 9.83
C VAL A 80 -9.99 -22.63 10.88
N GLU A 81 -10.48 -22.51 12.11
CA GLU A 81 -10.02 -23.34 13.23
C GLU A 81 -10.93 -24.56 13.35
N THR A 82 -10.39 -25.75 13.09
CA THR A 82 -11.09 -27.03 13.22
C THR A 82 -10.36 -27.93 14.22
N ILE A 83 -11.09 -28.94 14.75
CA ILE A 83 -10.46 -29.95 15.61
C ILE A 83 -9.59 -30.87 14.77
N ARG A 84 -8.27 -30.73 14.92
CA ARG A 84 -7.28 -31.52 14.19
C ARG A 84 -6.27 -32.14 15.17
N SER A 85 -5.80 -33.33 14.82
CA SER A 85 -4.80 -34.01 15.63
C SER A 85 -3.37 -33.42 15.51
N ASP A 86 -3.14 -32.60 14.48
CA ASP A 86 -1.84 -31.97 14.20
C ASP A 86 -1.70 -30.53 14.74
N GLY A 87 -2.76 -29.99 15.38
CA GLY A 87 -2.77 -28.65 15.97
C GLY A 87 -2.70 -27.50 14.97
N ARG A 88 -2.88 -27.77 13.67
CA ARG A 88 -2.87 -26.77 12.61
C ARG A 88 -4.25 -26.19 12.38
N ILE A 89 -4.32 -24.94 11.86
CA ILE A 89 -5.55 -24.41 11.31
C ILE A 89 -5.84 -25.07 9.94
N ASP A 90 -7.10 -25.15 9.54
CA ASP A 90 -7.50 -25.79 8.27
C ASP A 90 -7.22 -24.88 7.08
N GLY A 91 -7.20 -23.57 7.32
CA GLY A 91 -6.91 -22.56 6.31
C GLY A 91 -7.20 -21.16 6.80
N ALA A 92 -7.31 -20.25 5.85
CA ALA A 92 -7.76 -18.88 6.06
C ALA A 92 -8.63 -18.46 4.89
N ASP A 93 -9.89 -18.16 5.17
CA ASP A 93 -10.86 -17.75 4.16
C ASP A 93 -10.78 -16.22 3.96
N PRO A 94 -10.76 -15.75 2.70
CA PRO A 94 -10.79 -14.33 2.43
C PRO A 94 -12.17 -13.75 2.73
N SER A 95 -12.20 -12.60 3.40
CA SER A 95 -13.41 -11.84 3.65
C SER A 95 -13.45 -10.61 2.71
N ILE A 96 -13.96 -9.48 3.20
CA ILE A 96 -14.04 -8.25 2.39
C ILE A 96 -12.66 -7.60 2.33
N ALA A 97 -12.08 -7.54 1.12
CA ALA A 97 -10.85 -6.82 0.91
C ALA A 97 -11.06 -5.31 1.07
N ALA A 98 -10.10 -4.64 1.70
CA ALA A 98 -10.10 -3.20 1.89
C ALA A 98 -8.77 -2.59 1.40
N LEU A 99 -8.85 -1.44 0.77
CA LEU A 99 -7.70 -0.60 0.45
C LEU A 99 -7.93 0.77 1.08
N THR A 100 -7.11 1.10 2.04
CA THR A 100 -7.19 2.33 2.81
C THR A 100 -5.84 3.02 2.87
N GLY A 101 -5.82 4.27 3.27
CA GLY A 101 -4.58 4.97 3.51
C GLY A 101 -4.78 6.36 4.06
N ARG A 102 -3.67 7.07 4.18
CA ARG A 102 -3.61 8.43 4.70
C ARG A 102 -2.68 9.26 3.83
N ILE A 103 -3.05 10.50 3.60
CA ILE A 103 -2.20 11.50 2.97
C ILE A 103 -2.16 12.72 3.88
N GLU A 104 -0.96 13.14 4.24
CA GLU A 104 -0.72 14.38 4.95
C GLU A 104 -0.16 15.42 3.98
N VAL A 105 -0.83 16.57 3.88
CA VAL A 105 -0.43 17.66 3.00
C VAL A 105 -0.16 18.93 3.77
N ARG A 106 0.82 19.69 3.34
CA ARG A 106 1.03 21.05 3.79
C ARG A 106 0.25 21.98 2.89
N PHE A 107 -0.60 22.80 3.49
CA PHE A 107 -1.59 23.58 2.76
C PHE A 107 -0.92 24.63 1.86
N ALA A 108 -0.92 24.38 0.56
CA ALA A 108 -0.65 25.38 -0.48
C ALA A 108 -1.68 25.32 -1.60
N ASP A 109 -2.46 24.21 -1.70
CA ASP A 109 -3.43 23.99 -2.76
C ASP A 109 -4.74 23.42 -2.18
N PRO A 110 -5.90 24.00 -2.46
CA PRO A 110 -7.20 23.54 -1.98
C PRO A 110 -7.73 22.30 -2.71
N LEU A 111 -7.01 21.71 -3.68
CA LEU A 111 -7.51 20.63 -4.55
C LEU A 111 -8.05 19.43 -3.78
N LEU A 112 -7.30 18.91 -2.80
CA LEU A 112 -7.76 17.77 -2.00
C LEU A 112 -8.94 18.13 -1.08
N VAL A 113 -8.97 19.35 -0.58
CA VAL A 113 -10.11 19.83 0.23
C VAL A 113 -11.36 19.95 -0.62
N THR A 114 -11.22 20.52 -1.82
CA THR A 114 -12.34 20.65 -2.76
C THR A 114 -12.87 19.27 -3.15
N GLN A 115 -11.97 18.31 -3.40
CA GLN A 115 -12.32 16.91 -3.67
C GLN A 115 -13.08 16.28 -2.50
N ALA A 116 -12.60 16.48 -1.27
CA ALA A 116 -13.25 15.96 -0.07
C ALA A 116 -14.61 16.61 0.20
N ILE A 117 -14.80 17.86 -0.21
CA ILE A 117 -16.08 18.58 -0.09
C ILE A 117 -17.08 18.10 -1.12
N SER A 118 -16.68 17.81 -2.37
CA SER A 118 -17.56 17.31 -3.41
C SER A 118 -18.08 15.90 -3.09
N GLY A 119 -17.28 15.09 -2.40
CA GLY A 119 -17.62 13.70 -2.08
C GLY A 119 -17.52 12.75 -3.29
N ASP A 120 -17.09 13.24 -4.45
CA ASP A 120 -16.89 12.40 -5.63
C ASP A 120 -15.62 11.55 -5.46
N PRO A 121 -15.56 10.32 -6.02
CA PRO A 121 -14.34 9.55 -6.03
C PRO A 121 -13.30 10.16 -6.96
N CYS A 122 -12.02 9.95 -6.64
CA CYS A 122 -10.89 10.30 -7.49
C CYS A 122 -9.93 9.12 -7.62
N GLU A 123 -9.01 9.20 -8.56
CA GLU A 123 -7.90 8.25 -8.67
C GLU A 123 -6.68 8.80 -7.92
N LEU A 124 -6.02 7.94 -7.13
CA LEU A 124 -4.73 8.25 -6.53
C LEU A 124 -3.66 7.30 -7.07
N ALA A 125 -2.61 7.87 -7.63
CA ALA A 125 -1.44 7.13 -8.10
C ALA A 125 -0.24 7.42 -7.19
N PHE A 126 0.38 6.35 -6.69
CA PHE A 126 1.61 6.38 -5.90
C PHE A 126 2.71 5.78 -6.77
N VAL A 127 3.69 6.59 -7.14
CA VAL A 127 4.68 6.25 -8.17
C VAL A 127 6.07 6.37 -7.58
N TYR A 128 6.89 5.35 -7.79
CA TYR A 128 8.33 5.38 -7.57
C TYR A 128 9.03 5.11 -8.89
N THR A 129 9.99 5.96 -9.26
CA THR A 129 10.76 5.79 -10.50
C THR A 129 12.24 6.00 -10.21
N LEU A 130 13.06 5.04 -10.58
CA LEU A 130 14.51 5.16 -10.52
C LEU A 130 15.05 5.87 -11.77
N PRO A 131 16.20 6.55 -11.68
CA PRO A 131 16.84 7.17 -12.85
C PRO A 131 17.19 6.17 -13.95
N SER A 132 17.38 4.90 -13.62
CA SER A 132 17.68 3.80 -14.54
C SER A 132 16.45 3.29 -15.31
N GLY A 133 15.22 3.66 -14.88
CA GLY A 133 13.98 3.38 -15.59
C GLY A 133 13.04 2.40 -14.86
N GLU A 134 13.51 1.69 -13.84
CA GLU A 134 12.64 0.81 -13.05
C GLU A 134 11.60 1.63 -12.30
N SER A 135 10.40 1.11 -12.22
CA SER A 135 9.32 1.80 -11.53
C SER A 135 8.36 0.86 -10.82
N LEU A 136 7.83 1.35 -9.71
CA LEU A 136 6.72 0.72 -8.97
C LEU A 136 5.60 1.74 -8.88
N THR A 137 4.45 1.39 -9.45
CA THR A 137 3.26 2.24 -9.43
C THR A 137 2.10 1.49 -8.79
N LEU A 138 1.46 2.12 -7.82
CA LEU A 138 0.16 1.68 -7.32
C LEU A 138 -0.88 2.75 -7.66
N VAL A 139 -1.94 2.34 -8.32
CA VAL A 139 -3.09 3.18 -8.65
C VAL A 139 -4.31 2.69 -7.88
N ALA A 140 -4.86 3.52 -7.00
CA ALA A 140 -6.14 3.30 -6.35
C ALA A 140 -7.22 4.03 -7.15
N HIS A 141 -8.21 3.29 -7.71
CA HIS A 141 -9.07 3.81 -8.77
C HIS A 141 -10.25 4.64 -8.30
N ALA A 142 -10.96 4.24 -7.27
CA ALA A 142 -12.14 4.95 -6.78
C ALA A 142 -11.95 5.31 -5.30
N VAL A 143 -11.17 6.36 -5.06
CA VAL A 143 -10.80 6.81 -3.72
C VAL A 143 -11.77 7.87 -3.23
N TYR A 144 -12.32 7.66 -2.05
CA TYR A 144 -13.15 8.61 -1.33
C TYR A 144 -12.34 9.29 -0.24
N LEU A 145 -12.32 10.61 -0.26
CA LEU A 145 -11.65 11.45 0.73
C LEU A 145 -12.70 12.00 1.70
N PRO A 146 -12.63 11.67 2.99
CA PRO A 146 -13.49 12.34 3.98
C PRO A 146 -13.05 13.79 4.16
N ARG A 147 -13.97 14.65 4.63
CA ARG A 147 -13.63 16.03 4.94
C ARG A 147 -12.58 16.07 6.04
N PRO A 148 -11.42 16.70 5.81
CA PRO A 148 -10.37 16.75 6.80
C PRO A 148 -10.75 17.69 7.96
N ARG A 149 -10.25 17.38 9.15
CA ARG A 149 -10.12 18.42 10.18
C ARG A 149 -8.92 19.28 9.85
N ILE A 150 -9.17 20.57 9.67
CA ILE A 150 -8.09 21.55 9.45
C ILE A 150 -7.74 22.09 10.83
N GLU A 151 -6.57 21.72 11.34
CA GLU A 151 -6.07 22.24 12.61
C GLU A 151 -4.97 23.27 12.34
N ILE A 152 -5.12 24.44 12.92
CA ILE A 152 -4.09 25.48 12.93
C ILE A 152 -3.34 25.34 14.26
N SER A 153 -2.28 24.54 14.29
CA SER A 153 -1.53 24.22 15.50
C SER A 153 -0.34 25.17 15.78
N GLY A 154 -0.24 26.30 15.08
CA GLY A 154 0.80 27.29 15.31
C GLY A 154 1.37 27.95 14.06
N PRO A 155 2.48 28.70 14.16
CA PRO A 155 3.04 29.47 13.06
C PRO A 155 3.74 28.62 11.97
N GLN A 156 3.76 27.31 12.11
CA GLN A 156 4.46 26.37 11.20
C GLN A 156 3.68 26.03 9.90
N GLY A 157 2.57 26.71 9.65
CA GLY A 157 1.71 26.49 8.50
C GLY A 157 0.55 25.54 8.80
N VAL A 158 -0.44 25.54 7.93
CA VAL A 158 -1.63 24.69 8.04
C VAL A 158 -1.32 23.34 7.40
N GLN A 159 -1.56 22.26 8.13
CA GLN A 159 -1.49 20.88 7.63
C GLN A 159 -2.89 20.28 7.63
N ALA A 160 -3.15 19.42 6.66
CA ALA A 160 -4.37 18.64 6.61
C ALA A 160 -4.05 17.16 6.40
N THR A 161 -4.77 16.32 7.12
CA THR A 161 -4.69 14.87 6.99
C THR A 161 -5.97 14.34 6.37
N PHE A 162 -5.82 13.52 5.34
CA PHE A 162 -6.91 12.84 4.67
C PHE A 162 -6.75 11.33 4.87
N ASP A 163 -7.61 10.74 5.69
CA ASP A 163 -7.76 9.30 5.76
C ASP A 163 -8.68 8.90 4.60
N TRP A 164 -8.21 8.07 3.69
CA TRP A 164 -8.96 7.72 2.49
C TRP A 164 -9.26 6.22 2.42
N GLN A 165 -10.29 5.89 1.68
CA GLN A 165 -10.68 4.53 1.37
C GLN A 165 -11.00 4.41 -0.11
N ALA A 166 -10.50 3.35 -0.74
CA ALA A 166 -10.85 3.01 -2.12
C ALA A 166 -12.03 2.04 -2.16
N ALA A 167 -12.91 2.25 -3.13
CA ALA A 167 -13.93 1.30 -3.50
C ALA A 167 -13.54 0.57 -4.79
N ARG A 168 -14.26 -0.50 -5.10
CA ARG A 168 -14.13 -1.15 -6.40
C ARG A 168 -14.69 -0.23 -7.49
N ASP A 169 -13.85 0.13 -8.45
CA ASP A 169 -14.30 0.86 -9.63
C ASP A 169 -15.21 -0.03 -10.48
N SER A 170 -16.35 0.47 -10.88
CA SER A 170 -17.38 -0.30 -11.61
C SER A 170 -16.98 -0.60 -13.06
N ALA A 171 -16.21 0.27 -13.68
CA ALA A 171 -15.77 0.12 -15.07
C ALA A 171 -14.55 -0.81 -15.16
N LEU A 172 -13.59 -0.65 -14.25
CA LEU A 172 -12.36 -1.44 -14.21
C LEU A 172 -12.53 -2.77 -13.48
N GLY A 173 -13.57 -2.91 -12.64
CA GLY A 173 -13.86 -4.12 -11.88
C GLY A 173 -12.87 -4.43 -10.76
N ARG A 174 -12.06 -3.44 -10.31
CA ARG A 174 -11.01 -3.60 -9.29
C ARG A 174 -10.82 -2.33 -8.48
N MET A 175 -10.24 -2.44 -7.27
CA MET A 175 -9.93 -1.29 -6.40
C MET A 175 -8.60 -0.64 -6.77
N CYS A 176 -7.62 -1.45 -7.19
CA CYS A 176 -6.29 -0.92 -7.52
C CYS A 176 -5.62 -1.72 -8.64
N THR A 177 -4.58 -1.11 -9.19
CA THR A 177 -3.63 -1.74 -10.10
C THR A 177 -2.22 -1.48 -9.57
N VAL A 178 -1.41 -2.53 -9.49
CA VAL A 178 0.01 -2.42 -9.17
C VAL A 178 0.80 -2.80 -10.42
N THR A 179 1.74 -1.94 -10.80
CA THR A 179 2.62 -2.16 -11.94
C THR A 179 4.06 -2.07 -11.47
N LEU A 180 4.83 -3.11 -11.71
CA LEU A 180 6.28 -3.15 -11.51
C LEU A 180 6.95 -3.23 -12.89
N ILE A 181 7.87 -2.33 -13.15
CA ILE A 181 8.76 -2.36 -14.32
C ILE A 181 10.18 -2.53 -13.78
N ASN A 182 10.86 -3.57 -14.24
CA ASN A 182 12.25 -3.87 -13.91
C ASN A 182 12.94 -4.57 -15.08
N ASP A 183 14.21 -4.91 -14.91
CA ASP A 183 15.07 -5.58 -15.90
C ASP A 183 15.12 -7.11 -15.75
N ILE A 184 14.29 -7.70 -14.89
CA ILE A 184 14.27 -9.15 -14.62
C ILE A 184 13.12 -9.78 -15.41
N GLU A 185 13.43 -10.70 -16.33
CA GLU A 185 12.41 -11.37 -17.16
C GLU A 185 11.60 -12.42 -16.37
N GLU A 186 12.23 -13.14 -15.42
CA GLU A 186 11.61 -14.23 -14.65
C GLU A 186 12.06 -14.20 -13.19
N TYR A 187 11.19 -14.62 -12.27
CA TYR A 187 11.45 -14.75 -10.82
C TYR A 187 11.37 -16.19 -10.36
#